data_818f51ae138e6f6be4cc7a7da427a685
#
_entry.id   818f51ae138e6f6be4cc7a7da427a685
#
_cell.length_a   1.000
_cell.length_b   1.000
_cell.length_c   1.000
_cell.angle_alpha   90.00
_cell.angle_beta   90.00
_cell.angle_gamma   90.00
#
_symmetry.space_group_name_H-M   'P 1'
#
loop_
_entity.id
_entity.type
_entity.pdbx_description
1 polymer ?
#
loop_
_entity_poly.entity_id
_entity_poly.type
_entity_poly.pdbx_seq_one_letter_code
_entity_poly.pdbx_strand_id
1 'polypeptide(L)'
;MLVCFDATVLCGALRRPTGPNFRLLELAVEGVVVEGFTTEVVGMEFVRNALEGLGGVQYEIAVVEEFLDAFGALFDPDRVATSPVGRSLTNQTWLHNRPIGEVVYHLTGKTRADLLADLPTQLRVVSGEFDAYDVHLVAAAVARGADVICSANRRHLPEGRLAGNVQVIGPGRLAVDLGVA
;
A
#
# COMPACT_ATOMS: atom_id res chain seq x y z
N MET A 1 -4.06 -15.80 6.30
CA MET A 1 -4.10 -15.09 5.00
C MET A 1 -3.21 -13.87 5.11
N LEU A 2 -2.24 -13.74 4.20
CA LEU A 2 -1.32 -12.61 4.14
C LEU A 2 -1.81 -11.59 3.10
N VAL A 3 -2.05 -10.35 3.52
CA VAL A 3 -2.63 -9.27 2.68
C VAL A 3 -1.62 -8.14 2.51
N CYS A 4 -1.35 -7.77 1.26
CA CYS A 4 -0.61 -6.57 0.90
C CYS A 4 -1.60 -5.41 0.67
N PHE A 5 -1.47 -4.32 1.42
CA PHE A 5 -2.37 -3.16 1.31
C PHE A 5 -1.79 -2.09 0.39
N ASP A 6 -2.63 -1.60 -0.51
CA ASP A 6 -2.37 -0.50 -1.43
C ASP A 6 -2.65 0.86 -0.79
N ALA A 7 -2.05 1.94 -1.31
CA ALA A 7 -2.27 3.31 -0.89
C ALA A 7 -3.75 3.73 -0.92
N THR A 8 -4.54 3.19 -1.84
CA THR A 8 -5.99 3.45 -1.93
C THR A 8 -6.75 2.98 -0.68
N VAL A 9 -6.28 1.93 0.00
CA VAL A 9 -6.86 1.44 1.25
C VAL A 9 -6.52 2.39 2.39
N LEU A 10 -5.24 2.81 2.52
CA LEU A 10 -4.80 3.79 3.50
C LEU A 10 -5.56 5.12 3.34
N CYS A 11 -5.66 5.62 2.11
CA CYS A 11 -6.43 6.83 1.79
C CYS A 11 -7.91 6.70 2.17
N GLY A 12 -8.50 5.56 1.89
CA GLY A 12 -9.88 5.26 2.24
C GLY A 12 -10.12 5.18 3.75
N ALA A 13 -9.16 4.64 4.50
CA ALA A 13 -9.20 4.54 5.95
C ALA A 13 -9.07 5.91 6.62
N LEU A 14 -8.13 6.75 6.17
CA LEU A 14 -7.98 8.12 6.67
C LEU A 14 -9.24 8.94 6.46
N ARG A 15 -9.89 8.82 5.29
CA ARG A 15 -11.14 9.53 4.97
C ARG A 15 -12.34 9.07 5.79
N ARG A 16 -12.37 7.82 6.21
CA ARG A 16 -13.49 7.21 6.95
C ARG A 16 -12.95 6.31 8.09
N PRO A 17 -12.62 6.90 9.25
CA PRO A 17 -12.02 6.16 10.37
C PRO A 17 -12.91 5.07 10.99
N THR A 18 -14.17 4.98 10.58
CA THR A 18 -15.11 3.92 11.00
C THR A 18 -15.54 3.02 9.84
N GLY A 19 -14.95 3.24 8.66
CA GLY A 19 -15.30 2.51 7.45
C GLY A 19 -14.57 1.16 7.30
N PRO A 20 -14.95 0.36 6.28
CA PRO A 20 -14.38 -0.96 6.07
C PRO A 20 -12.86 -0.96 5.85
N ASN A 21 -12.31 0.07 5.20
CA ASN A 21 -10.87 0.18 5.02
C ASN A 21 -10.13 0.30 6.35
N PHE A 22 -10.63 1.12 7.26
CA PHE A 22 -10.04 1.30 8.58
C PHE A 22 -10.10 0.01 9.39
N ARG A 23 -11.26 -0.67 9.40
CA ARG A 23 -11.44 -1.97 10.08
C ARG A 23 -10.50 -3.05 9.55
N LEU A 24 -10.25 -3.08 8.24
CA LEU A 24 -9.28 -4.02 7.65
C LEU A 24 -7.87 -3.77 8.15
N LEU A 25 -7.44 -2.50 8.27
CA LEU A 25 -6.12 -2.15 8.80
C LEU A 25 -6.00 -2.50 10.29
N GLU A 26 -7.06 -2.25 11.11
CA GLU A 26 -7.11 -2.67 12.51
C GLU A 26 -6.90 -4.19 12.64
N LEU A 27 -7.68 -5.00 11.92
CA LEU A 27 -7.54 -6.45 11.91
C LEU A 27 -6.13 -6.91 11.51
N ALA A 28 -5.52 -6.23 10.56
CA ALA A 28 -4.20 -6.58 10.07
C ALA A 28 -3.09 -6.21 11.09
N VAL A 29 -3.28 -5.15 11.87
CA VAL A 29 -2.38 -4.80 12.99
C VAL A 29 -2.54 -5.78 14.14
N GLU A 30 -3.76 -6.24 14.43
CA GLU A 30 -4.03 -7.26 15.44
C GLU A 30 -3.38 -8.61 15.08
N GLY A 31 -3.26 -8.91 13.78
CA GLY A 31 -2.55 -10.09 13.26
C GLY A 31 -3.18 -11.46 13.58
N VAL A 32 -4.41 -11.50 14.11
CA VAL A 32 -5.07 -12.74 14.58
C VAL A 32 -5.75 -13.48 13.42
N VAL A 33 -6.51 -12.76 12.60
CA VAL A 33 -7.29 -13.32 11.49
C VAL A 33 -6.60 -13.08 10.15
N VAL A 34 -6.05 -11.89 10.00
CA VAL A 34 -5.33 -11.42 8.82
C VAL A 34 -3.95 -10.96 9.25
N GLU A 35 -2.94 -11.45 8.59
CA GLU A 35 -1.60 -10.89 8.64
C GLU A 35 -1.48 -9.89 7.49
N GLY A 36 -1.15 -8.65 7.79
CA GLY A 36 -1.12 -7.59 6.79
C GLY A 36 0.22 -6.88 6.73
N PHE A 37 0.54 -6.37 5.55
CA PHE A 37 1.68 -5.49 5.38
C PHE A 37 1.43 -4.46 4.27
N THR A 38 2.24 -3.41 4.31
CA THR A 38 2.41 -2.42 3.25
C THR A 38 3.88 -2.03 3.15
N THR A 39 4.23 -1.10 2.28
CA THR A 39 5.62 -0.70 2.04
C THR A 39 5.81 0.80 2.22
N GLU A 40 7.06 1.24 2.40
CA GLU A 40 7.38 2.67 2.46
C GLU A 40 7.04 3.40 1.15
N VAL A 41 7.10 2.72 0.01
CA VAL A 41 6.67 3.27 -1.29
C VAL A 41 5.18 3.57 -1.27
N VAL A 42 4.36 2.62 -0.79
CA VAL A 42 2.92 2.81 -0.61
C VAL A 42 2.64 3.92 0.41
N GLY A 43 3.40 3.94 1.50
CA GLY A 43 3.32 5.00 2.51
C GLY A 43 3.63 6.39 1.93
N MET A 44 4.63 6.50 1.06
CA MET A 44 4.95 7.76 0.39
C MET A 44 3.87 8.21 -0.58
N GLU A 45 3.29 7.28 -1.35
CA GLU A 45 2.14 7.56 -2.21
C GLU A 45 0.93 8.04 -1.38
N PHE A 46 0.67 7.41 -0.24
CA PHE A 46 -0.37 7.81 0.69
C PHE A 46 -0.12 9.24 1.21
N VAL A 47 1.09 9.55 1.71
CA VAL A 47 1.46 10.88 2.21
C VAL A 47 1.22 11.94 1.13
N ARG A 48 1.70 11.70 -0.09
CA ARG A 48 1.49 12.59 -1.22
C ARG A 48 0.01 12.86 -1.45
N ASN A 49 -0.80 11.80 -1.58
CA ASN A 49 -2.23 11.92 -1.82
C ASN A 49 -2.96 12.65 -0.68
N ALA A 50 -2.59 12.38 0.58
CA ALA A 50 -3.22 13.02 1.74
C ALA A 50 -2.91 14.53 1.81
N LEU A 51 -1.68 14.93 1.51
CA LEU A 51 -1.27 16.34 1.52
C LEU A 51 -1.76 17.11 0.29
N GLU A 52 -1.88 16.46 -0.89
CA GLU A 52 -2.46 17.07 -2.10
C GLU A 52 -3.99 17.18 -2.03
N GLY A 53 -4.64 16.29 -1.29
CA GLY A 53 -6.08 16.30 -1.04
C GLY A 53 -6.81 15.03 -1.47
N LEU A 54 -7.49 14.42 -0.52
CA LEU A 54 -8.32 13.23 -0.72
C LEU A 54 -9.81 13.59 -0.77
N GLY A 55 -10.39 13.50 -1.96
CA GLY A 55 -11.81 13.82 -2.15
C GLY A 55 -12.17 15.27 -1.79
N GLY A 56 -11.25 16.20 -2.05
CA GLY A 56 -11.42 17.64 -1.77
C GLY A 56 -11.02 18.06 -0.34
N VAL A 57 -10.52 17.14 0.48
CA VAL A 57 -10.01 17.43 1.83
C VAL A 57 -8.49 17.29 1.83
N GLN A 58 -7.79 18.35 2.18
CA GLN A 58 -6.36 18.37 2.40
C GLN A 58 -6.10 18.12 3.89
N TYR A 59 -5.20 17.20 4.21
CA TYR A 59 -4.89 16.83 5.57
C TYR A 59 -3.63 17.53 6.07
N GLU A 60 -3.62 17.92 7.34
CA GLU A 60 -2.44 18.45 8.01
C GLU A 60 -1.40 17.35 8.21
N ILE A 61 -0.11 17.71 8.14
CA ILE A 61 1.01 16.77 8.30
C ILE A 61 0.88 15.96 9.59
N ALA A 62 0.53 16.61 10.71
CA ALA A 62 0.40 15.93 12.00
C ALA A 62 -0.66 14.82 11.99
N VAL A 63 -1.77 15.01 11.27
CA VAL A 63 -2.83 13.99 11.13
C VAL A 63 -2.32 12.81 10.30
N VAL A 64 -1.55 13.08 9.24
CA VAL A 64 -0.95 12.05 8.39
C VAL A 64 0.09 11.24 9.16
N GLU A 65 0.93 11.90 9.97
CA GLU A 65 1.92 11.25 10.84
C GLU A 65 1.24 10.33 11.87
N GLU A 66 0.25 10.85 12.60
CA GLU A 66 -0.50 10.09 13.61
C GLU A 66 -1.17 8.84 13.00
N PHE A 67 -1.78 8.99 11.83
CA PHE A 67 -2.38 7.86 11.12
C PHE A 67 -1.34 6.79 10.75
N LEU A 68 -0.21 7.19 10.16
CA LEU A 68 0.85 6.27 9.77
C LEU A 68 1.47 5.56 10.98
N ASP A 69 1.64 6.28 12.10
CA ASP A 69 2.19 5.71 13.33
C ASP A 69 1.22 4.71 13.97
N ALA A 70 -0.10 4.98 13.91
CA ALA A 70 -1.12 4.04 14.39
C ALA A 70 -1.10 2.70 13.63
N PHE A 71 -0.73 2.73 12.35
CA PHE A 71 -0.61 1.56 11.49
C PHE A 71 0.86 1.17 11.18
N GLY A 72 1.80 1.66 11.98
CA GLY A 72 3.24 1.48 11.77
C GLY A 72 3.68 0.01 11.66
N ALA A 73 3.02 -0.89 12.38
CA ALA A 73 3.29 -2.33 12.32
C ALA A 73 3.08 -2.96 10.93
N LEU A 74 2.29 -2.34 10.05
CA LEU A 74 2.08 -2.83 8.69
C LEU A 74 3.26 -2.54 7.75
N PHE A 75 4.09 -1.56 8.08
CA PHE A 75 5.21 -1.14 7.20
C PHE A 75 6.42 -2.05 7.29
N ASP A 76 6.70 -2.55 8.48
CA ASP A 76 7.77 -3.53 8.71
C ASP A 76 7.53 -4.22 10.06
N PRO A 77 7.01 -5.44 10.07
CA PRO A 77 6.79 -6.18 11.30
C PRO A 77 8.10 -6.55 12.02
N ASP A 78 9.23 -6.57 11.32
CA ASP A 78 10.55 -6.86 11.91
C ASP A 78 11.30 -5.58 12.32
N ARG A 79 10.75 -4.42 12.00
CA ARG A 79 11.33 -3.13 12.34
C ARG A 79 11.17 -2.88 13.84
N VAL A 80 12.25 -3.03 14.58
CA VAL A 80 12.36 -2.41 15.91
C VAL A 80 12.34 -0.90 15.66
N ALA A 81 11.18 -0.29 15.89
CA ALA A 81 10.91 1.10 15.54
C ALA A 81 11.86 2.03 16.30
N THR A 82 12.95 2.42 15.66
CA THR A 82 13.85 3.47 16.15
C THR A 82 13.34 4.86 15.80
N SER A 83 12.34 4.95 14.90
CA SER A 83 11.72 6.21 14.47
C SER A 83 10.28 5.98 14.08
N PRO A 84 9.34 6.89 14.45
CA PRO A 84 7.96 6.83 13.97
C PRO A 84 7.90 6.82 12.44
N VAL A 85 7.11 5.91 11.87
CA VAL A 85 6.97 5.76 10.41
C VAL A 85 6.42 7.04 9.79
N GLY A 86 5.44 7.68 10.44
CA GLY A 86 4.83 8.91 9.98
C GLY A 86 5.86 10.00 9.74
N ARG A 87 6.65 10.31 10.76
CA ARG A 87 7.70 11.33 10.64
C ARG A 87 8.79 10.95 9.64
N SER A 88 9.15 9.67 9.54
CA SER A 88 10.14 9.20 8.57
C SER A 88 9.70 9.48 7.13
N LEU A 89 8.42 9.27 6.81
CA LEU A 89 7.87 9.49 5.47
C LEU A 89 7.55 10.97 5.20
N THR A 90 6.98 11.70 6.17
CA THR A 90 6.63 13.12 5.99
C THR A 90 7.84 14.03 5.90
N ASN A 91 8.96 13.70 6.53
CA ASN A 91 10.21 14.45 6.39
C ASN A 91 10.82 14.37 4.96
N GLN A 92 10.33 13.46 4.12
CA GLN A 92 10.78 13.30 2.73
C GLN A 92 9.89 14.09 1.75
N THR A 93 9.31 15.21 2.18
CA THR A 93 8.41 16.06 1.35
C THR A 93 9.01 16.48 0.02
N TRP A 94 10.35 16.57 -0.09
CA TRP A 94 11.04 16.85 -1.33
C TRP A 94 10.80 15.79 -2.43
N LEU A 95 10.40 14.56 -2.05
CA LEU A 95 10.00 13.51 -2.99
C LEU A 95 8.60 13.72 -3.56
N HIS A 96 7.74 14.50 -2.90
CA HIS A 96 6.33 14.64 -3.31
C HIS A 96 6.19 15.21 -4.73
N ASN A 97 7.07 16.09 -5.15
CA ASN A 97 7.06 16.71 -6.48
C ASN A 97 7.94 15.97 -7.50
N ARG A 98 8.49 14.81 -7.14
CA ARG A 98 9.32 14.03 -8.05
C ARG A 98 8.47 13.07 -8.89
N PRO A 99 8.94 12.74 -10.12
CA PRO A 99 8.31 11.66 -10.89
C PRO A 99 8.23 10.36 -10.10
N ILE A 100 7.14 9.62 -10.28
CA ILE A 100 6.88 8.37 -9.54
C ILE A 100 8.06 7.40 -9.59
N GLY A 101 8.70 7.25 -10.76
CA GLY A 101 9.87 6.39 -10.92
C GLY A 101 11.07 6.81 -10.08
N GLU A 102 11.28 8.12 -9.87
CA GLU A 102 12.35 8.63 -9.00
C GLU A 102 12.05 8.35 -7.53
N VAL A 103 10.79 8.48 -7.11
CA VAL A 103 10.35 8.17 -5.74
C VAL A 103 10.62 6.70 -5.43
N VAL A 104 10.18 5.81 -6.30
CA VAL A 104 10.39 4.36 -6.15
C VAL A 104 11.88 4.04 -6.12
N TYR A 105 12.66 4.60 -7.05
CA TYR A 105 14.11 4.38 -7.08
C TYR A 105 14.81 4.85 -5.80
N HIS A 106 14.42 6.03 -5.28
CA HIS A 106 15.00 6.56 -4.04
C HIS A 106 14.74 5.64 -2.84
N LEU A 107 13.52 5.11 -2.72
CA LEU A 107 13.11 4.28 -1.59
C LEU A 107 13.60 2.83 -1.68
N THR A 108 13.78 2.30 -2.90
CA THR A 108 14.06 0.87 -3.11
C THR A 108 15.42 0.57 -3.74
N GLY A 109 16.06 1.58 -4.35
CA GLY A 109 17.25 1.38 -5.19
C GLY A 109 16.96 0.70 -6.54
N LYS A 110 15.69 0.48 -6.90
CA LYS A 110 15.26 -0.22 -8.12
C LYS A 110 14.49 0.67 -9.04
N THR A 111 14.78 0.57 -10.34
CA THR A 111 13.97 1.17 -11.39
C THR A 111 12.69 0.34 -11.62
N ARG A 112 11.71 0.93 -12.33
CA ARG A 112 10.53 0.17 -12.78
C ARG A 112 10.91 -1.07 -13.59
N ALA A 113 11.95 -0.97 -14.42
CA ALA A 113 12.43 -2.09 -15.23
C ALA A 113 13.02 -3.22 -14.36
N ASP A 114 13.77 -2.87 -13.30
CA ASP A 114 14.31 -3.83 -12.36
C ASP A 114 13.19 -4.56 -11.62
N LEU A 115 12.17 -3.81 -11.14
CA LEU A 115 10.99 -4.39 -10.47
C LEU A 115 10.22 -5.35 -11.40
N LEU A 116 10.03 -4.98 -12.67
CA LEU A 116 9.42 -5.87 -13.65
C LEU A 116 10.27 -7.13 -13.90
N ALA A 117 11.60 -6.99 -13.92
CA ALA A 117 12.50 -8.13 -14.12
C ALA A 117 12.44 -9.13 -12.95
N ASP A 118 12.14 -8.66 -11.74
CA ASP A 118 11.97 -9.51 -10.55
C ASP A 118 10.68 -10.33 -10.56
N LEU A 119 9.69 -9.94 -11.39
CA LEU A 119 8.40 -10.63 -11.45
C LEU A 119 8.47 -11.91 -12.31
N PRO A 120 7.71 -12.96 -11.96
CA PRO A 120 7.44 -14.07 -12.86
C PRO A 120 6.92 -13.59 -14.22
N THR A 121 7.27 -14.29 -15.31
CA THR A 121 6.96 -13.87 -16.67
C THR A 121 5.50 -13.50 -16.89
N GLN A 122 4.58 -14.26 -16.32
CA GLN A 122 3.14 -14.02 -16.45
C GLN A 122 2.72 -12.69 -15.80
N LEU A 123 3.23 -12.41 -14.57
CA LEU A 123 2.98 -11.15 -13.88
C LEU A 123 3.66 -9.97 -14.57
N ARG A 124 4.84 -10.18 -15.13
CA ARG A 124 5.57 -9.17 -15.92
C ARG A 124 4.75 -8.69 -17.10
N VAL A 125 4.10 -9.60 -17.82
CA VAL A 125 3.24 -9.25 -18.97
C VAL A 125 2.03 -8.45 -18.51
N VAL A 126 1.33 -8.90 -17.46
CA VAL A 126 0.16 -8.21 -16.90
C VAL A 126 0.52 -6.82 -16.37
N SER A 127 1.67 -6.68 -15.72
CA SER A 127 2.12 -5.43 -15.11
C SER A 127 2.89 -4.51 -16.05
N GLY A 128 3.04 -4.90 -17.32
CA GLY A 128 3.88 -4.18 -18.29
C GLY A 128 3.47 -2.73 -18.56
N GLU A 129 2.18 -2.39 -18.39
CA GLU A 129 1.64 -1.04 -18.56
C GLU A 129 1.46 -0.28 -17.24
N PHE A 130 1.73 -0.92 -16.09
CA PHE A 130 1.57 -0.28 -14.78
C PHE A 130 2.67 0.74 -14.54
N ASP A 131 2.37 1.76 -13.75
CA ASP A 131 3.41 2.68 -13.28
C ASP A 131 4.34 2.04 -12.24
N ALA A 132 5.34 2.78 -11.77
CA ALA A 132 6.33 2.24 -10.85
C ALA A 132 5.73 1.90 -9.46
N TYR A 133 4.68 2.62 -9.01
CA TYR A 133 4.01 2.31 -7.74
C TYR A 133 3.25 0.99 -7.82
N ASP A 134 2.44 0.80 -8.88
CA ASP A 134 1.69 -0.44 -9.07
C ASP A 134 2.62 -1.65 -9.26
N VAL A 135 3.70 -1.49 -10.07
CA VAL A 135 4.70 -2.56 -10.26
C VAL A 135 5.38 -2.90 -8.94
N HIS A 136 5.76 -1.88 -8.14
CA HIS A 136 6.36 -2.10 -6.83
C HIS A 136 5.43 -2.87 -5.90
N LEU A 137 4.14 -2.50 -5.85
CA LEU A 137 3.15 -3.17 -5.02
C LEU A 137 3.03 -4.66 -5.36
N VAL A 138 2.94 -4.99 -6.67
CA VAL A 138 2.89 -6.38 -7.13
C VAL A 138 4.19 -7.12 -6.78
N ALA A 139 5.35 -6.48 -7.00
CA ALA A 139 6.64 -7.08 -6.66
C ALA A 139 6.80 -7.35 -5.16
N ALA A 140 6.37 -6.42 -4.31
CA ALA A 140 6.38 -6.59 -2.86
C ALA A 140 5.44 -7.72 -2.40
N ALA A 141 4.24 -7.79 -2.97
CA ALA A 141 3.28 -8.86 -2.69
C ALA A 141 3.85 -10.24 -3.05
N VAL A 142 4.45 -10.36 -4.23
CA VAL A 142 5.08 -11.62 -4.69
C VAL A 142 6.27 -12.00 -3.82
N ALA A 143 7.14 -11.05 -3.52
CA ALA A 143 8.36 -11.30 -2.72
C ALA A 143 8.05 -11.81 -1.32
N ARG A 144 6.95 -11.37 -0.72
CA ARG A 144 6.48 -11.80 0.61
C ARG A 144 5.51 -12.97 0.57
N GLY A 145 5.13 -13.46 -0.61
CA GLY A 145 4.18 -14.57 -0.75
C GLY A 145 2.76 -14.20 -0.32
N ALA A 146 2.34 -12.95 -0.57
CA ALA A 146 0.99 -12.50 -0.24
C ALA A 146 -0.07 -13.32 -1.00
N ASP A 147 -1.13 -13.68 -0.29
CA ASP A 147 -2.31 -14.32 -0.88
C ASP A 147 -3.16 -13.29 -1.64
N VAL A 148 -3.22 -12.06 -1.09
CA VAL A 148 -4.10 -11.00 -1.56
C VAL A 148 -3.37 -9.67 -1.66
N ILE A 149 -3.62 -8.93 -2.75
CA ILE A 149 -3.42 -7.49 -2.84
C ILE A 149 -4.79 -6.84 -2.60
N CYS A 150 -4.92 -6.07 -1.53
CA CYS A 150 -6.13 -5.30 -1.26
C CYS A 150 -5.99 -3.90 -1.87
N SER A 151 -6.78 -3.62 -2.91
CA SER A 151 -6.71 -2.34 -3.64
C SER A 151 -8.08 -1.92 -4.16
N ALA A 152 -8.35 -0.60 -4.16
CA ALA A 152 -9.48 0.00 -4.85
C ALA A 152 -9.13 0.50 -6.27
N ASN A 153 -7.90 0.35 -6.71
CA ASN A 153 -7.41 0.74 -8.03
C ASN A 153 -7.83 -0.27 -9.12
N ARG A 154 -9.10 -0.22 -9.51
CA ARG A 154 -9.65 -1.16 -10.51
C ARG A 154 -9.08 -0.99 -11.92
N ARG A 155 -8.41 0.13 -12.19
CA ARG A 155 -7.85 0.41 -13.52
C ARG A 155 -6.62 -0.45 -13.80
N HIS A 156 -5.68 -0.51 -12.84
CA HIS A 156 -4.44 -1.27 -13.00
C HIS A 156 -4.51 -2.61 -12.26
N LEU A 157 -5.26 -2.68 -11.18
CA LEU A 157 -5.42 -3.86 -10.34
C LEU A 157 -6.90 -4.30 -10.30
N PRO A 158 -7.43 -4.86 -11.41
CA PRO A 158 -8.80 -5.35 -11.44
C PRO A 158 -8.99 -6.53 -10.48
N GLU A 159 -10.16 -6.59 -9.83
CA GLU A 159 -10.49 -7.70 -8.94
C GLU A 159 -10.41 -9.06 -9.66
N GLY A 160 -9.86 -10.05 -8.98
CA GLY A 160 -9.64 -11.40 -9.46
C GLY A 160 -8.20 -11.85 -9.35
N ARG A 161 -7.82 -12.88 -10.08
CA ARG A 161 -6.42 -13.34 -10.12
C ARG A 161 -5.63 -12.52 -11.12
N LEU A 162 -4.54 -11.92 -10.68
CA LEU A 162 -3.62 -11.22 -11.57
C LEU A 162 -2.90 -12.21 -12.49
N ALA A 163 -2.15 -13.11 -11.90
CA ALA A 163 -1.52 -14.27 -12.51
C ALA A 163 -0.94 -15.14 -11.39
N GLY A 164 -0.82 -16.43 -11.60
CA GLY A 164 -0.34 -17.33 -10.55
C GLY A 164 -1.32 -17.39 -9.37
N ASN A 165 -0.81 -17.22 -8.15
CA ASN A 165 -1.60 -17.32 -6.92
C ASN A 165 -2.03 -15.98 -6.33
N VAL A 166 -1.55 -14.86 -6.86
CA VAL A 166 -1.87 -13.53 -6.34
C VAL A 166 -3.29 -13.12 -6.72
N GLN A 167 -4.12 -12.88 -5.73
CA GLN A 167 -5.49 -12.41 -5.90
C GLN A 167 -5.62 -10.93 -5.57
N VAL A 168 -6.33 -10.16 -6.40
CA VAL A 168 -6.69 -8.78 -6.11
C VAL A 168 -8.12 -8.75 -5.60
N ILE A 169 -8.33 -8.16 -4.42
CA ILE A 169 -9.65 -8.01 -3.80
C ILE A 169 -9.85 -6.55 -3.41
N GLY A 170 -11.00 -5.99 -3.77
CA GLY A 170 -11.40 -4.66 -3.32
C GLY A 170 -11.68 -4.64 -1.80
N PRO A 171 -11.38 -3.51 -1.11
CA PRO A 171 -11.48 -3.45 0.35
C PRO A 171 -12.90 -3.71 0.88
N GLY A 172 -13.94 -3.25 0.18
CA GLY A 172 -15.32 -3.51 0.58
C GLY A 172 -15.67 -4.99 0.55
N ARG A 173 -15.21 -5.72 -0.48
CA ARG A 173 -15.42 -7.17 -0.57
C ARG A 173 -14.62 -7.92 0.49
N LEU A 174 -13.36 -7.58 0.65
CA LEU A 174 -12.50 -8.21 1.66
C LEU A 174 -13.07 -8.03 3.07
N ALA A 175 -13.61 -6.82 3.38
CA ALA A 175 -14.26 -6.55 4.66
C ALA A 175 -15.51 -7.42 4.88
N VAL A 176 -16.32 -7.65 3.83
CA VAL A 176 -17.47 -8.58 3.89
C VAL A 176 -17.00 -10.00 4.12
N ASP A 177 -16.01 -10.47 3.36
CA ASP A 177 -15.47 -11.83 3.46
C ASP A 177 -14.88 -12.12 4.86
N LEU A 178 -14.38 -11.08 5.55
CA LEU A 178 -13.83 -11.14 6.91
C LEU A 178 -14.85 -10.78 8.02
N GLY A 179 -16.07 -10.41 7.67
CA GLY A 179 -17.14 -10.09 8.64
C GLY A 179 -16.96 -8.75 9.38
N VAL A 180 -16.26 -7.77 8.76
CA VAL A 180 -15.97 -6.44 9.35
C VAL A 180 -16.49 -5.26 8.50
N ALA A 181 -17.42 -5.54 7.57
CA ALA A 181 -18.05 -4.55 6.71
C ALA A 181 -19.06 -3.67 7.47
#